data_2fe98b87c470e6b86051c6ee94e27765
#
_entry.id   2fe98b87c470e6b86051c6ee94e27765
#
_cell.length_a   1.000
_cell.length_b   1.000
_cell.length_c   1.000
_cell.angle_alpha   90.00
_cell.angle_beta   90.00
_cell.angle_gamma   90.00
#
_symmetry.space_group_name_H-M   'P 1'
#
loop_
_entity.id
_entity.type
_entity.pdbx_description
1 polymer ?
#
loop_
_entity_poly.entity_id
_entity_poly.type
_entity_poly.pdbx_seq_one_letter_code
_entity_poly.pdbx_strand_id
1 'polypeptide(L)'
;MATRTVTVGSASGLHARPAALFVAAAGAAPVPVTIRTGQKRAVPANSMLSVLSLGAKQGTEVVLEADGEGAEAALDGLAELLARDLDAEEPADA
;
A
#
# COMPACT_ATOMS: atom_id res chain seq x y z
N MET A 1 -13.35 -0.72 12.93
CA MET A 1 -12.29 -1.07 11.98
C MET A 1 -12.45 -0.27 10.70
N ALA A 2 -11.37 0.27 10.21
CA ALA A 2 -11.39 1.05 8.97
C ALA A 2 -10.88 0.20 7.82
N THR A 3 -11.46 0.38 6.65
CA THR A 3 -11.11 -0.39 5.46
C THR A 3 -11.13 0.54 4.26
N ARG A 4 -10.15 0.35 3.37
CA ARG A 4 -10.12 1.08 2.10
C ARG A 4 -9.73 0.12 0.99
N THR A 5 -10.46 0.19 -0.11
CA THR A 5 -10.13 -0.58 -1.30
C THR A 5 -9.54 0.39 -2.30
N VAL A 6 -8.39 0.04 -2.85
CA VAL A 6 -7.70 0.94 -3.77
C VAL A 6 -7.09 0.13 -4.90
N THR A 7 -7.04 0.73 -6.09
CA THR A 7 -6.43 0.12 -7.25
C THR A 7 -5.00 0.62 -7.36
N VAL A 8 -4.07 -0.32 -7.52
CA VAL A 8 -2.65 0.01 -7.64
C VAL A 8 -2.42 0.78 -8.94
N GLY A 9 -1.84 1.98 -8.83
CA GLY A 9 -1.66 2.86 -9.96
C GLY A 9 -0.27 2.84 -10.57
N SER A 10 0.73 2.35 -9.82
CA SER A 10 2.10 2.34 -10.32
C SER A 10 2.26 1.35 -11.48
N ALA A 11 2.97 1.77 -12.54
CA ALA A 11 3.12 0.96 -13.74
C ALA A 11 3.77 -0.38 -13.45
N SER A 12 4.72 -0.42 -12.53
CA SER A 12 5.40 -1.67 -12.16
C SER A 12 4.66 -2.43 -11.06
N GLY A 13 3.51 -1.91 -10.61
CA GLY A 13 2.78 -2.53 -9.52
C GLY A 13 3.47 -2.28 -8.19
N LEU A 14 3.13 -3.10 -7.20
CA LEU A 14 3.74 -3.03 -5.87
C LEU A 14 5.06 -3.79 -5.91
N HIS A 15 6.06 -3.17 -6.51
CA HIS A 15 7.35 -3.80 -6.69
C HIS A 15 8.43 -2.72 -6.50
N ALA A 16 9.57 -3.10 -5.98
CA ALA A 16 10.72 -2.23 -5.84
C ALA A 16 10.35 -0.89 -5.18
N ARG A 17 10.52 0.23 -5.89
CA ARG A 17 10.34 1.57 -5.33
C ARG A 17 8.92 1.82 -4.79
N PRO A 18 7.85 1.52 -5.53
CA PRO A 18 6.51 1.73 -4.96
C PRO A 18 6.29 0.94 -3.68
N ALA A 19 6.75 -0.30 -3.62
CA ALA A 19 6.60 -1.10 -2.42
C ALA A 19 7.38 -0.51 -1.26
N ALA A 20 8.60 -0.02 -1.52
CA ALA A 20 9.42 0.58 -0.48
C ALA A 20 8.76 1.82 0.10
N LEU A 21 8.19 2.66 -0.76
CA LEU A 21 7.51 3.86 -0.30
C LEU A 21 6.28 3.53 0.52
N PHE A 22 5.51 2.55 0.06
CA PHE A 22 4.32 2.12 0.78
C PHE A 22 4.66 1.53 2.15
N VAL A 23 5.67 0.66 2.19
CA VAL A 23 6.07 0.01 3.43
C VAL A 23 6.55 1.06 4.46
N ALA A 24 7.32 2.04 4.00
CA ALA A 24 7.79 3.08 4.90
C ALA A 24 6.63 3.91 5.44
N ALA A 25 5.67 4.24 4.59
CA ALA A 25 4.50 5.00 5.03
C ALA A 25 3.65 4.20 6.00
N ALA A 26 3.48 2.90 5.75
CA ALA A 26 2.72 2.04 6.65
C ALA A 26 3.40 1.92 8.00
N GLY A 27 4.72 1.87 8.00
CA GLY A 27 5.48 1.80 9.25
C GLY A 27 5.37 3.06 10.09
N ALA A 28 5.08 4.19 9.45
CA ALA A 28 4.91 5.46 10.15
C ALA A 28 3.49 5.67 10.67
N ALA A 29 2.57 4.78 10.31
CA ALA A 29 1.18 4.92 10.74
C ALA A 29 1.06 4.73 12.26
N PRO A 30 0.08 5.39 12.90
CA PRO A 30 -0.08 5.28 14.34
C PRO A 30 -0.66 3.94 14.78
N VAL A 31 -1.18 3.15 13.85
CA VAL A 31 -1.75 1.84 14.16
C VAL A 31 -1.27 0.84 13.12
N PRO A 32 -1.27 -0.46 13.47
CA PRO A 32 -0.89 -1.49 12.50
C PRO A 32 -1.85 -1.50 11.31
N VAL A 33 -1.30 -1.65 10.11
CA VAL A 33 -2.08 -1.70 8.89
C VAL A 33 -1.81 -3.02 8.20
N THR A 34 -2.86 -3.63 7.65
CA THR A 34 -2.72 -4.84 6.85
C THR A 34 -3.15 -4.57 5.42
N ILE A 35 -2.67 -5.39 4.51
CA ILE A 35 -3.00 -5.27 3.09
C ILE A 35 -3.25 -6.68 2.54
N ARG A 36 -4.24 -6.79 1.65
CA ARG A 36 -4.50 -8.06 0.99
C ARG A 36 -4.99 -7.81 -0.43
N THR A 37 -4.85 -8.82 -1.25
CA THR A 37 -5.38 -8.79 -2.61
C THR A 37 -6.53 -9.78 -2.68
N GLY A 38 -7.69 -9.32 -3.15
CA GLY A 38 -8.83 -10.19 -3.35
C GLY A 38 -9.17 -11.04 -2.14
N GLN A 39 -9.18 -12.36 -2.34
CA GLN A 39 -9.54 -13.32 -1.30
C GLN A 39 -8.34 -13.80 -0.50
N LYS A 40 -7.16 -13.28 -0.81
CA LYS A 40 -5.96 -13.76 -0.13
C LYS A 40 -5.88 -13.24 1.29
N ARG A 41 -5.03 -13.90 2.09
CA ARG A 41 -4.85 -13.51 3.48
C ARG A 41 -4.20 -12.15 3.58
N ALA A 42 -4.65 -11.38 4.55
CA ALA A 42 -4.04 -10.08 4.83
C ALA A 42 -2.65 -10.27 5.44
N VAL A 43 -1.74 -9.40 5.07
CA VAL A 43 -0.37 -9.43 5.57
C VAL A 43 -0.01 -8.05 6.09
N PRO A 44 1.03 -7.95 6.95
CA PRO A 44 1.42 -6.63 7.46
C PRO A 44 1.88 -5.70 6.35
N ALA A 45 1.34 -4.49 6.33
CA ALA A 45 1.68 -3.53 5.30
C ALA A 45 3.07 -2.92 5.51
N ASN A 46 3.63 -3.06 6.71
CA ASN A 46 4.95 -2.51 7.00
C ASN A 46 6.06 -3.55 6.81
N SER A 47 5.77 -4.66 6.16
CA SER A 47 6.76 -5.69 5.89
C SER A 47 7.02 -5.74 4.39
N MET A 48 8.24 -5.39 4.00
CA MET A 48 8.60 -5.38 2.58
C MET A 48 8.41 -6.74 1.93
N LEU A 49 8.86 -7.78 2.62
CA LEU A 49 8.74 -9.13 2.08
C LEU A 49 7.28 -9.52 1.91
N SER A 50 6.44 -9.20 2.89
CA SER A 50 5.03 -9.53 2.81
C SER A 50 4.35 -8.78 1.67
N VAL A 51 4.64 -7.50 1.53
CA VAL A 51 4.03 -6.69 0.48
C VAL A 51 4.45 -7.17 -0.89
N LEU A 52 5.73 -7.49 -1.07
CA LEU A 52 6.20 -8.00 -2.35
C LEU A 52 5.57 -9.35 -2.68
N SER A 53 5.30 -10.16 -1.66
CA SER A 53 4.73 -11.49 -1.88
C SER A 53 3.29 -11.44 -2.39
N LEU A 54 2.64 -10.28 -2.28
CA LEU A 54 1.29 -10.15 -2.82
C LEU A 54 1.26 -10.23 -4.34
N GLY A 55 2.34 -9.82 -5.00
CA GLY A 55 2.39 -9.83 -6.45
C GLY A 55 1.40 -8.89 -7.09
N ALA A 56 1.05 -7.80 -6.42
CA ALA A 56 0.06 -6.86 -6.95
C ALA A 56 0.63 -6.08 -8.11
N LYS A 57 -0.07 -6.11 -9.24
CA LYS A 57 0.33 -5.43 -10.45
C LYS A 57 -0.52 -4.17 -10.63
N GLN A 58 -0.16 -3.37 -11.62
CA GLN A 58 -0.97 -2.20 -11.95
C GLN A 58 -2.39 -2.66 -12.26
N GLY A 59 -3.37 -1.96 -11.70
CA GLY A 59 -4.76 -2.32 -11.88
C GLY A 59 -5.30 -3.32 -10.88
N THR A 60 -4.44 -3.91 -10.04
CA THR A 60 -4.89 -4.85 -9.03
C THR A 60 -5.56 -4.08 -7.89
N GLU A 61 -6.71 -4.58 -7.45
CA GLU A 61 -7.36 -4.01 -6.26
C GLU A 61 -6.80 -4.63 -5.01
N VAL A 62 -6.45 -3.79 -4.06
CA VAL A 62 -5.99 -4.25 -2.76
C VAL A 62 -6.87 -3.64 -1.68
N VAL A 63 -6.96 -4.32 -0.55
CA VAL A 63 -7.76 -3.87 0.57
C VAL A 63 -6.83 -3.57 1.73
N LEU A 64 -6.93 -2.34 2.24
CA LEU A 64 -6.16 -1.90 3.41
C LEU A 64 -7.08 -1.90 4.60
N GLU A 65 -6.62 -2.42 5.72
CA GLU A 65 -7.41 -2.48 6.94
C GLU A 65 -6.57 -2.06 8.14
N ALA A 66 -7.20 -1.34 9.04
CA ALA A 66 -6.56 -0.93 10.29
C ALA A 66 -7.63 -0.67 11.32
N ASP A 67 -7.24 -0.71 12.59
CA ASP A 67 -8.17 -0.50 13.68
C ASP A 67 -7.48 0.37 14.73
N GLY A 68 -8.27 1.23 15.35
CA GLY A 68 -7.75 2.11 16.40
C GLY A 68 -7.79 3.56 15.99
N GLU A 69 -7.35 4.40 16.93
CA GLU A 69 -7.38 5.84 16.70
C GLU A 69 -6.39 6.22 15.63
N GLY A 70 -6.85 7.02 14.66
CA GLY A 70 -6.02 7.43 13.54
C GLY A 70 -6.03 6.47 12.36
N ALA A 71 -6.75 5.35 12.48
CA ALA A 71 -6.75 4.34 11.43
C ALA A 71 -7.30 4.90 10.11
N GLU A 72 -8.39 5.65 10.15
CA GLU A 72 -8.99 6.13 8.92
C GLU A 72 -8.08 7.09 8.18
N ALA A 73 -7.45 8.01 8.89
CA ALA A 73 -6.53 8.96 8.25
C ALA A 73 -5.32 8.23 7.69
N ALA A 74 -4.81 7.24 8.41
CA ALA A 74 -3.66 6.46 7.93
C ALA A 74 -4.02 5.72 6.65
N LEU A 75 -5.20 5.10 6.61
CA LEU A 75 -5.62 4.37 5.42
C LEU A 75 -5.86 5.28 4.24
N ASP A 76 -6.40 6.47 4.49
CA ASP A 76 -6.61 7.41 3.39
C ASP A 76 -5.28 7.82 2.75
N GLY A 77 -4.27 8.09 3.56
CA GLY A 77 -2.95 8.43 3.05
C GLY A 77 -2.32 7.29 2.28
N LEU A 78 -2.43 6.08 2.79
CA LEU A 78 -1.85 4.91 2.13
C LEU A 78 -2.59 4.59 0.84
N ALA A 79 -3.92 4.74 0.84
CA ALA A 79 -4.70 4.50 -0.37
C ALA A 79 -4.33 5.50 -1.46
N GLU A 80 -4.15 6.77 -1.09
CA GLU A 80 -3.75 7.78 -2.04
C GLU A 80 -2.39 7.45 -2.64
N LEU A 81 -1.46 7.02 -1.79
CA LEU A 81 -0.13 6.66 -2.24
C LEU A 81 -0.19 5.50 -3.25
N LEU A 82 -0.98 4.49 -2.97
CA LEU A 82 -1.09 3.33 -3.86
C LEU A 82 -1.77 3.68 -5.18
N ALA A 83 -2.71 4.61 -5.16
CA ALA A 83 -3.44 4.97 -6.37
C ALA A 83 -2.59 5.77 -7.34
N ARG A 84 -1.52 6.39 -6.87
CA ARG A 84 -0.65 7.20 -7.71
C ARG A 84 0.30 6.32 -8.50
N ASP A 85 0.69 6.78 -9.67
CA ASP A 85 1.71 6.11 -10.46
C ASP A 85 3.07 6.60 -9.97
N LEU A 86 3.61 5.92 -8.98
CA LEU A 86 4.85 6.33 -8.35
C LEU A 86 6.03 6.23 -9.30
N ASP A 87 5.93 5.38 -10.31
CA ASP A 87 6.98 5.30 -11.32
C ASP A 87 7.02 6.57 -12.16
N ALA A 88 5.85 7.11 -12.49
CA ALA A 88 5.79 8.34 -13.25
C ALA A 88 6.21 9.55 -12.43
N GLU A 89 6.14 9.43 -11.09
CA GLU A 89 6.51 10.52 -10.19
C GLU A 89 7.96 10.44 -9.76
N GLU A 90 8.70 9.51 -10.29
CA GLU A 90 10.08 9.38 -9.92
C GLU A 90 10.85 10.65 -10.29
N PRO A 91 11.77 11.09 -9.42
CA PRO A 91 12.50 12.32 -9.69
C PRO A 91 13.20 12.27 -11.04
N ALA A 92 13.08 13.37 -11.77
CA ALA A 92 13.63 13.43 -13.12
C ALA A 92 15.15 13.35 -13.14
N ASP A 93 15.76 13.73 -12.05
CA ASP A 93 17.20 13.70 -11.97
C ASP A 93 17.75 12.31 -11.80
N ALA A 94 16.88 11.45 -11.50
CA ALA A 94 17.30 10.09 -11.23
C ALA A 94 17.96 9.51 -12.42
#